data_444bca4640c315f5526c642f28d74503
#
_entry.id   444bca4640c315f5526c642f28d74503
#
_cell.length_a   1.000
_cell.length_b   1.000
_cell.length_c   1.000
_cell.angle_alpha   90.00
_cell.angle_beta   90.00
_cell.angle_gamma   90.00
#
_symmetry.space_group_name_H-M   'P 1'
#
loop_
_entity.id
_entity.type
_entity.pdbx_description
1 polymer ?
#
loop_
_entity_poly.entity_id
_entity_poly.type
_entity_poly.pdbx_seq_one_letter_code
_entity_poly.pdbx_strand_id
1 'polypeptide(L)'
;MKTCQQIINPFVLQPYVSKDLFCDRRYELEEMVSHIRNGANLTLISMRRIGKTGLIFRCFEELEALGYKTYYADIYATLCLDDFVKTLSEAIIRNAKQNVVEKFFNAIGGIRPLVSFDAVSGHPQLSITYQSNAQKQTTLKALFDYLESLGSKVVLAIDEFQQIREYESVRMEALLRSYIQNLKNVRFIFCGSHKKLMTDIFSSEKNPFYQSTVNIPLHKLDTVVYAQFIKEKFNAAGKEIPDDVVAFIIEWSRCHTFYTQTLCHYVYMLSGASVSMENVYKALEVIFNAETDRFYTIRNMLTKGQWKYLAAIAKEQTVKQPMASSFLEKYKLGAASSSKRHLESLVDKELVLETLTGEGTEYCVYNVFLSRWMERYLDIP
;
A
#
# COMPACT_ATOMS: atom_id res chain seq x y z
N MET A 1 -24.49 21.12 -1.13
CA MET A 1 -24.12 20.72 0.23
C MET A 1 -24.06 19.21 0.26
N LYS A 2 -22.86 18.59 0.26
CA LYS A 2 -22.73 17.16 0.51
C LYS A 2 -22.94 16.97 2.01
N THR A 3 -24.03 16.34 2.41
CA THR A 3 -24.22 15.86 3.77
C THR A 3 -23.06 14.92 4.09
N CYS A 4 -22.13 15.40 4.90
CA CYS A 4 -21.07 14.56 5.45
C CYS A 4 -21.78 13.48 6.27
N GLN A 5 -21.84 12.24 5.79
CA GLN A 5 -22.33 11.13 6.59
C GLN A 5 -21.41 11.05 7.80
N GLN A 6 -21.99 11.25 8.97
CA GLN A 6 -21.27 11.19 10.24
C GLN A 6 -20.69 9.77 10.37
N ILE A 7 -19.38 9.65 10.30
CA ILE A 7 -18.70 8.35 10.44
C ILE A 7 -18.89 7.91 11.90
N ILE A 8 -19.70 6.87 12.10
CA ILE A 8 -20.04 6.36 13.43
C ILE A 8 -18.81 5.66 14.06
N ASN A 9 -18.02 4.91 13.25
CA ASN A 9 -16.83 4.21 13.73
C ASN A 9 -15.57 4.93 13.27
N PRO A 10 -14.74 5.48 14.19
CA PRO A 10 -13.54 6.24 13.84
C PRO A 10 -12.41 5.36 13.29
N PHE A 11 -12.47 4.04 13.47
CA PHE A 11 -11.50 3.09 12.96
C PHE A 11 -11.92 2.65 11.55
N VAL A 12 -11.66 3.51 10.58
CA VAL A 12 -12.06 3.29 9.18
C VAL A 12 -11.18 2.24 8.50
N LEU A 13 -11.79 1.40 7.66
CA LEU A 13 -11.09 0.36 6.89
C LEU A 13 -10.73 0.84 5.46
N GLN A 14 -11.04 2.08 5.14
CA GLN A 14 -10.67 2.73 3.89
C GLN A 14 -9.24 3.31 3.99
N PRO A 15 -8.53 3.46 2.86
CA PRO A 15 -7.15 3.97 2.87
C PRO A 15 -7.00 5.35 3.50
N TYR A 16 -7.92 6.26 3.23
CA TYR A 16 -7.95 7.62 3.77
C TYR A 16 -9.36 8.19 3.74
N VAL A 17 -9.73 8.90 4.81
CA VAL A 17 -11.03 9.59 4.90
C VAL A 17 -10.84 11.07 5.26
N SER A 18 -10.08 11.35 6.31
CA SER A 18 -9.79 12.71 6.76
C SER A 18 -8.55 12.76 7.65
N LYS A 19 -8.03 13.98 7.84
CA LYS A 19 -6.93 14.27 8.75
C LYS A 19 -7.21 13.77 10.17
N ASP A 20 -8.44 13.93 10.67
CA ASP A 20 -8.81 13.59 12.05
C ASP A 20 -8.80 12.07 12.29
N LEU A 21 -8.96 11.26 11.24
CA LEU A 21 -8.94 9.80 11.29
C LEU A 21 -7.61 9.21 10.85
N PHE A 22 -6.62 10.05 10.57
CA PHE A 22 -5.27 9.67 10.19
C PHE A 22 -4.33 9.77 11.38
N CYS A 23 -3.66 8.66 11.73
CA CYS A 23 -2.77 8.60 12.88
C CYS A 23 -1.35 8.98 12.49
N ASP A 24 -0.80 10.01 13.14
CA ASP A 24 0.61 10.40 13.11
C ASP A 24 1.19 10.67 11.70
N ARG A 25 2.42 10.18 11.44
CA ARG A 25 3.17 10.40 10.20
C ARG A 25 3.58 11.85 9.95
N ARG A 26 3.70 12.65 11.02
CA ARG A 26 4.03 14.10 10.89
C ARG A 26 5.40 14.29 10.25
N TYR A 27 6.37 13.50 10.69
CA TYR A 27 7.74 13.58 10.18
C TYR A 27 7.79 13.22 8.70
N GLU A 28 7.26 12.08 8.32
CA GLU A 28 7.23 11.65 6.92
C GLU A 28 6.45 12.62 6.04
N LEU A 29 5.35 13.18 6.54
CA LEU A 29 4.56 14.19 5.84
C LEU A 29 5.34 15.46 5.59
N GLU A 30 6.02 15.99 6.61
CA GLU A 30 6.86 17.20 6.53
C GLU A 30 8.02 17.00 5.55
N GLU A 31 8.69 15.84 5.60
CA GLU A 31 9.74 15.48 4.64
C GLU A 31 9.20 15.42 3.20
N MET A 32 8.07 14.74 2.97
CA MET A 32 7.46 14.63 1.65
C MET A 32 7.14 16.01 1.07
N VAL A 33 6.46 16.87 1.85
CA VAL A 33 6.09 18.22 1.42
C VAL A 33 7.34 19.07 1.17
N SER A 34 8.34 18.99 2.04
CA SER A 34 9.60 19.72 1.90
C SER A 34 10.35 19.33 0.64
N HIS A 35 10.55 18.04 0.40
CA HIS A 35 11.28 17.56 -0.78
C HIS A 35 10.56 17.90 -2.08
N ILE A 36 9.24 17.75 -2.15
CA ILE A 36 8.44 18.12 -3.33
C ILE A 36 8.55 19.62 -3.61
N ARG A 37 8.46 20.48 -2.61
CA ARG A 37 8.62 21.93 -2.74
C ARG A 37 10.00 22.31 -3.29
N ASN A 38 11.02 21.56 -2.90
CA ASN A 38 12.40 21.73 -3.37
C ASN A 38 12.70 21.04 -4.70
N GLY A 39 11.68 20.49 -5.37
CA GLY A 39 11.81 19.97 -6.74
C GLY A 39 12.23 18.51 -6.83
N ALA A 40 12.25 17.75 -5.74
CA ALA A 40 12.57 16.34 -5.75
C ALA A 40 11.35 15.46 -6.09
N ASN A 41 11.60 14.34 -6.76
CA ASN A 41 10.68 13.23 -6.84
C ASN A 41 10.87 12.32 -5.63
N LEU A 42 9.83 11.61 -5.22
CA LEU A 42 9.84 10.76 -4.04
C LEU A 42 9.60 9.29 -4.39
N THR A 43 10.12 8.41 -3.54
CA THR A 43 9.80 7.00 -3.53
C THR A 43 9.34 6.57 -2.14
N LEU A 44 8.22 5.86 -2.07
CA LEU A 44 7.65 5.27 -0.86
C LEU A 44 7.71 3.75 -0.97
N ILE A 45 8.68 3.14 -0.28
CA ILE A 45 8.85 1.69 -0.27
C ILE A 45 8.55 1.16 1.13
N SER A 46 7.51 0.36 1.27
CA SER A 46 7.18 -0.26 2.55
C SER A 46 6.27 -1.47 2.40
N MET A 47 6.04 -2.15 3.49
CA MET A 47 5.06 -3.25 3.56
C MET A 47 3.68 -2.81 3.05
N ARG A 48 2.91 -3.77 2.54
CA ARG A 48 1.49 -3.56 2.20
C ARG A 48 0.70 -3.12 3.44
N ARG A 49 -0.32 -2.28 3.22
CA ARG A 49 -1.31 -1.91 4.24
C ARG A 49 -0.74 -1.21 5.48
N ILE A 50 0.44 -0.58 5.36
CA ILE A 50 1.06 0.22 6.44
C ILE A 50 0.58 1.67 6.44
N GLY A 51 -0.26 2.07 5.46
CA GLY A 51 -0.80 3.43 5.34
C GLY A 51 -0.15 4.32 4.28
N LYS A 52 0.55 3.75 3.28
CA LYS A 52 1.17 4.50 2.17
C LYS A 52 0.19 5.42 1.45
N THR A 53 -0.90 4.85 0.94
CA THR A 53 -1.93 5.58 0.20
C THR A 53 -2.56 6.68 1.04
N GLY A 54 -2.80 6.40 2.34
CA GLY A 54 -3.29 7.41 3.28
C GLY A 54 -2.34 8.59 3.44
N LEU A 55 -1.03 8.32 3.55
CA LEU A 55 -0.01 9.37 3.65
C LEU A 55 0.08 10.19 2.36
N ILE A 56 -0.05 9.56 1.19
CA ILE A 56 -0.08 10.28 -0.09
C ILE A 56 -1.26 11.26 -0.13
N PHE A 57 -2.48 10.82 0.22
CA PHE A 57 -3.64 11.72 0.25
C PHE A 57 -3.49 12.82 1.30
N ARG A 58 -2.93 12.52 2.45
CA ARG A 58 -2.63 13.52 3.47
C ARG A 58 -1.61 14.56 2.98
N CYS A 59 -0.58 14.11 2.25
CA CYS A 59 0.39 14.98 1.60
C CYS A 59 -0.27 15.85 0.51
N PHE A 60 -1.21 15.30 -0.24
CA PHE A 60 -1.97 16.04 -1.25
C PHE A 60 -2.77 17.19 -0.63
N GLU A 61 -3.46 16.99 0.49
CA GLU A 61 -4.17 18.07 1.19
C GLU A 61 -3.24 19.25 1.54
N GLU A 62 -2.03 18.97 2.04
CA GLU A 62 -1.06 20.02 2.36
C GLU A 62 -0.53 20.72 1.09
N LEU A 63 -0.27 19.96 0.03
CA LEU A 63 0.22 20.52 -1.23
C LEU A 63 -0.85 21.32 -1.97
N GLU A 64 -2.11 20.88 -1.94
CA GLU A 64 -3.24 21.60 -2.52
C GLU A 64 -3.48 22.93 -1.81
N ALA A 65 -3.34 22.97 -0.49
CA ALA A 65 -3.36 24.23 0.28
C ALA A 65 -2.24 25.21 -0.13
N LEU A 66 -1.14 24.68 -0.71
CA LEU A 66 -0.03 25.46 -1.26
C LEU A 66 -0.20 25.77 -2.78
N GLY A 67 -1.34 25.43 -3.37
CA GLY A 67 -1.66 25.72 -4.77
C GLY A 67 -1.15 24.68 -5.78
N TYR A 68 -0.71 23.51 -5.34
CA TYR A 68 -0.38 22.41 -6.25
C TYR A 68 -1.65 21.74 -6.77
N LYS A 69 -1.55 21.15 -7.97
CA LYS A 69 -2.54 20.18 -8.46
C LYS A 69 -2.02 18.78 -8.19
N THR A 70 -2.85 17.93 -7.63
CA THR A 70 -2.47 16.58 -7.25
C THR A 70 -3.28 15.54 -8.03
N TYR A 71 -2.61 14.47 -8.43
CA TYR A 71 -3.20 13.35 -9.16
C TYR A 71 -2.69 12.04 -8.60
N TYR A 72 -3.59 11.06 -8.48
CA TYR A 72 -3.28 9.72 -7.97
C TYR A 72 -3.71 8.66 -8.98
N ALA A 73 -2.78 7.81 -9.37
CA ALA A 73 -2.98 6.68 -10.26
C ALA A 73 -2.49 5.39 -9.59
N ASP A 74 -3.38 4.43 -9.41
CA ASP A 74 -3.05 3.06 -9.01
C ASP A 74 -2.95 2.21 -10.28
N ILE A 75 -1.75 1.70 -10.56
CA ILE A 75 -1.46 0.92 -11.74
C ILE A 75 -1.44 -0.60 -11.50
N TYR A 76 -1.92 -1.06 -10.35
CA TYR A 76 -1.90 -2.49 -9.98
C TYR A 76 -2.55 -3.40 -11.03
N ALA A 77 -3.67 -2.98 -11.62
CA ALA A 77 -4.43 -3.77 -12.58
C ALA A 77 -3.94 -3.63 -14.03
N THR A 78 -2.89 -2.85 -14.29
CA THR A 78 -2.39 -2.60 -15.64
C THR A 78 -1.45 -3.72 -16.09
N LEU A 79 -1.57 -4.14 -17.37
CA LEU A 79 -0.80 -5.23 -17.94
C LEU A 79 0.13 -4.77 -19.07
N CYS A 80 -0.08 -3.56 -19.59
CA CYS A 80 0.67 -3.03 -20.74
C CYS A 80 0.70 -1.49 -20.73
N LEU A 81 1.44 -0.92 -21.69
CA LEU A 81 1.54 0.53 -21.87
C LEU A 81 0.17 1.19 -22.10
N ASP A 82 -0.78 0.52 -22.77
CA ASP A 82 -2.12 1.05 -23.03
C ASP A 82 -2.89 1.27 -21.73
N ASP A 83 -2.92 0.25 -20.90
CA ASP A 83 -3.58 0.31 -19.59
C ASP A 83 -2.96 1.40 -18.72
N PHE A 84 -1.62 1.50 -18.74
CA PHE A 84 -0.89 2.54 -18.02
C PHE A 84 -1.30 3.94 -18.47
N VAL A 85 -1.27 4.22 -19.77
CA VAL A 85 -1.67 5.53 -20.32
C VAL A 85 -3.13 5.84 -20.02
N LYS A 86 -4.00 4.85 -20.18
CA LYS A 86 -5.43 4.97 -19.84
C LYS A 86 -5.60 5.34 -18.36
N THR A 87 -4.98 4.59 -17.45
CA THR A 87 -5.08 4.80 -15.99
C THR A 87 -4.58 6.20 -15.59
N LEU A 88 -3.44 6.65 -16.13
CA LEU A 88 -2.96 8.01 -15.88
C LEU A 88 -3.91 9.07 -16.45
N SER A 89 -4.45 8.88 -17.65
CA SER A 89 -5.40 9.81 -18.26
C SER A 89 -6.67 9.92 -17.41
N GLU A 90 -7.23 8.80 -16.97
CA GLU A 90 -8.42 8.77 -16.09
C GLU A 90 -8.14 9.46 -14.74
N ALA A 91 -6.96 9.27 -14.16
CA ALA A 91 -6.55 9.94 -12.92
C ALA A 91 -6.52 11.47 -13.08
N ILE A 92 -6.04 11.97 -14.22
CA ILE A 92 -5.93 13.42 -14.50
C ILE A 92 -7.32 14.05 -14.72
N ILE A 93 -8.23 13.34 -15.40
CA ILE A 93 -9.54 13.90 -15.72
C ILE A 93 -10.62 13.60 -14.70
N ARG A 94 -10.38 12.74 -13.72
CA ARG A 94 -11.38 12.21 -12.77
C ARG A 94 -12.27 13.26 -12.17
N ASN A 95 -11.72 14.40 -11.78
CA ASN A 95 -12.46 15.52 -11.16
C ASN A 95 -12.50 16.76 -12.06
N ALA A 96 -12.18 16.61 -13.36
CA ALA A 96 -12.11 17.72 -14.28
C ALA A 96 -13.53 18.10 -14.78
N LYS A 97 -13.75 19.41 -14.99
CA LYS A 97 -14.96 19.90 -15.68
C LYS A 97 -14.86 19.54 -17.17
N GLN A 98 -15.99 19.45 -17.86
CA GLN A 98 -16.07 19.04 -19.26
C GLN A 98 -15.13 19.84 -20.18
N ASN A 99 -15.04 21.14 -19.99
CA ASN A 99 -14.14 21.99 -20.78
C ASN A 99 -12.65 21.70 -20.56
N VAL A 100 -12.28 21.17 -19.39
CA VAL A 100 -10.91 20.73 -19.08
C VAL A 100 -10.65 19.39 -19.73
N VAL A 101 -11.62 18.49 -19.74
CA VAL A 101 -11.56 17.20 -20.42
C VAL A 101 -11.33 17.40 -21.93
N GLU A 102 -12.08 18.31 -22.56
CA GLU A 102 -11.92 18.64 -23.99
C GLU A 102 -10.51 19.22 -24.29
N LYS A 103 -10.03 20.14 -23.46
CA LYS A 103 -8.66 20.70 -23.59
C LYS A 103 -7.59 19.63 -23.43
N PHE A 104 -7.77 18.71 -22.47
CA PHE A 104 -6.87 17.59 -22.27
C PHE A 104 -6.78 16.72 -23.54
N PHE A 105 -7.91 16.30 -24.10
CA PHE A 105 -7.90 15.47 -25.31
C PHE A 105 -7.35 16.17 -26.53
N ASN A 106 -7.60 17.47 -26.69
CA ASN A 106 -6.99 18.27 -27.75
C ASN A 106 -5.47 18.37 -27.58
N ALA A 107 -4.97 18.46 -26.36
CA ALA A 107 -3.53 18.56 -26.08
C ALA A 107 -2.79 17.25 -26.32
N ILE A 108 -3.39 16.09 -26.02
CA ILE A 108 -2.74 14.78 -26.24
C ILE A 108 -2.83 14.27 -27.70
N GLY A 109 -3.29 15.11 -28.62
CA GLY A 109 -3.03 14.95 -30.06
C GLY A 109 -3.86 13.90 -30.79
N GLY A 110 -5.07 14.22 -31.18
CA GLY A 110 -5.79 13.53 -32.26
C GLY A 110 -6.32 12.12 -31.97
N ILE A 111 -6.13 11.59 -30.77
CA ILE A 111 -6.83 10.39 -30.31
C ILE A 111 -8.23 10.83 -29.92
N ARG A 112 -9.25 10.30 -30.57
CA ARG A 112 -10.64 10.49 -30.16
C ARG A 112 -11.00 9.35 -29.19
N PRO A 113 -10.83 9.55 -27.85
CA PRO A 113 -11.28 8.55 -26.92
C PRO A 113 -12.79 8.54 -26.92
N LEU A 114 -13.36 7.37 -26.83
CA LEU A 114 -14.76 7.24 -26.44
C LEU A 114 -14.79 7.50 -24.93
N VAL A 115 -15.34 8.64 -24.53
CA VAL A 115 -15.58 8.95 -23.12
C VAL A 115 -16.97 8.42 -22.77
N SER A 116 -17.03 7.41 -21.94
CA SER A 116 -18.27 6.98 -21.29
C SER A 116 -18.21 7.35 -19.82
N PHE A 117 -19.35 7.41 -19.16
CA PHE A 117 -19.41 7.63 -17.72
C PHE A 117 -19.95 6.37 -17.08
N ASP A 118 -19.25 5.92 -16.03
CA ASP A 118 -19.73 4.80 -15.23
C ASP A 118 -21.10 5.14 -14.62
N ALA A 119 -22.11 4.30 -14.84
CA ALA A 119 -23.47 4.56 -14.44
C ALA A 119 -23.69 4.60 -12.91
N VAL A 120 -22.78 4.02 -12.14
CA VAL A 120 -22.86 3.91 -10.67
C VAL A 120 -22.06 5.03 -10.00
N SER A 121 -20.81 5.24 -10.43
CA SER A 121 -19.91 6.20 -9.81
C SER A 121 -19.91 7.59 -10.47
N GLY A 122 -20.42 7.70 -11.71
CA GLY A 122 -20.38 8.92 -12.51
C GLY A 122 -18.99 9.33 -12.99
N HIS A 123 -17.96 8.48 -12.75
CA HIS A 123 -16.60 8.77 -13.18
C HIS A 123 -16.41 8.53 -14.67
N PRO A 124 -15.59 9.37 -15.36
CA PRO A 124 -15.29 9.17 -16.75
C PRO A 124 -14.47 7.90 -16.95
N GLN A 125 -14.92 7.03 -17.85
CA GLN A 125 -14.20 5.88 -18.38
C GLN A 125 -13.72 6.18 -19.78
N LEU A 126 -12.45 5.87 -20.04
CA LEU A 126 -11.82 6.08 -21.34
C LEU A 126 -11.68 4.78 -22.10
N SER A 127 -12.15 4.78 -23.34
CA SER A 127 -11.79 3.77 -24.32
C SER A 127 -10.91 4.41 -25.37
N ILE A 128 -9.62 4.06 -25.37
CA ILE A 128 -8.63 4.58 -26.34
C ILE A 128 -8.19 3.40 -27.21
N THR A 129 -8.26 3.56 -28.52
CA THR A 129 -7.74 2.57 -29.46
C THR A 129 -6.47 3.11 -30.09
N TYR A 130 -5.39 2.37 -29.96
CA TYR A 130 -4.09 2.71 -30.53
C TYR A 130 -3.80 1.85 -31.76
N GLN A 131 -3.18 2.47 -32.77
CA GLN A 131 -2.80 1.79 -34.02
C GLN A 131 -1.37 1.20 -33.94
N SER A 132 -0.52 1.72 -33.03
CA SER A 132 0.86 1.27 -32.87
C SER A 132 1.46 1.61 -31.49
N ASN A 133 2.55 0.94 -31.15
CA ASN A 133 3.32 1.26 -29.94
C ASN A 133 3.92 2.67 -29.96
N ALA A 134 4.30 3.17 -31.15
CA ALA A 134 4.79 4.54 -31.31
C ALA A 134 3.71 5.57 -30.95
N GLN A 135 2.45 5.34 -31.33
CA GLN A 135 1.33 6.20 -30.96
C GLN A 135 1.10 6.21 -29.46
N LYS A 136 1.20 5.05 -28.78
CA LYS A 136 1.07 4.94 -27.31
C LYS A 136 2.14 5.76 -26.59
N GLN A 137 3.40 5.66 -27.03
CA GLN A 137 4.50 6.42 -26.44
C GLN A 137 4.33 7.93 -26.67
N THR A 138 3.88 8.34 -27.87
CA THR A 138 3.56 9.74 -28.17
C THR A 138 2.45 10.26 -27.27
N THR A 139 1.41 9.46 -27.02
CA THR A 139 0.32 9.82 -26.12
C THR A 139 0.81 9.98 -24.68
N LEU A 140 1.65 9.08 -24.20
CA LEU A 140 2.24 9.18 -22.86
C LEU A 140 3.07 10.46 -22.72
N LYS A 141 3.89 10.77 -23.73
CA LYS A 141 4.67 12.02 -23.76
C LYS A 141 3.75 13.24 -23.72
N ALA A 142 2.73 13.28 -24.59
CA ALA A 142 1.78 14.39 -24.67
C ALA A 142 1.00 14.58 -23.34
N LEU A 143 0.73 13.50 -22.62
CA LEU A 143 0.13 13.56 -21.27
C LEU A 143 1.04 14.28 -20.28
N PHE A 144 2.33 13.99 -20.26
CA PHE A 144 3.28 14.68 -19.39
C PHE A 144 3.51 16.12 -19.84
N ASP A 145 3.59 16.39 -21.15
CA ASP A 145 3.67 17.74 -21.69
C ASP A 145 2.42 18.58 -21.31
N TYR A 146 1.23 17.95 -21.30
CA TYR A 146 0.01 18.60 -20.81
C TYR A 146 0.10 18.97 -19.33
N LEU A 147 0.55 18.06 -18.47
CA LEU A 147 0.73 18.34 -17.04
C LEU A 147 1.74 19.49 -16.82
N GLU A 148 2.83 19.50 -17.58
CA GLU A 148 3.84 20.57 -17.53
C GLU A 148 3.25 21.93 -17.97
N SER A 149 2.30 21.93 -18.91
CA SER A 149 1.67 23.14 -19.45
C SER A 149 0.58 23.76 -18.57
N LEU A 150 0.19 23.13 -17.46
CA LEU A 150 -0.94 23.57 -16.63
C LEU A 150 -0.72 24.91 -15.89
N GLY A 151 0.47 25.50 -15.98
CA GLY A 151 0.81 26.79 -15.34
C GLY A 151 0.82 26.77 -13.81
N SER A 152 0.64 25.60 -13.20
CA SER A 152 0.72 25.35 -11.77
C SER A 152 1.66 24.20 -11.51
N LYS A 153 2.24 24.14 -10.29
CA LYS A 153 3.01 22.96 -9.86
C LYS A 153 2.08 21.75 -9.74
N VAL A 154 2.55 20.63 -10.21
CA VAL A 154 1.78 19.36 -10.26
C VAL A 154 2.51 18.29 -9.46
N VAL A 155 1.75 17.46 -8.75
CA VAL A 155 2.26 16.22 -8.16
C VAL A 155 1.42 15.05 -8.66
N LEU A 156 2.08 14.06 -9.27
CA LEU A 156 1.48 12.82 -9.72
C LEU A 156 2.02 11.66 -8.87
N ALA A 157 1.16 11.03 -8.07
CA ALA A 157 1.48 9.80 -7.38
C ALA A 157 1.09 8.60 -8.26
N ILE A 158 2.04 7.67 -8.42
CA ILE A 158 1.83 6.40 -9.12
C ILE A 158 2.03 5.29 -8.11
N ASP A 159 0.92 4.65 -7.71
CA ASP A 159 0.93 3.56 -6.74
C ASP A 159 1.10 2.21 -7.43
N GLU A 160 1.69 1.25 -6.72
CA GLU A 160 2.11 -0.08 -7.17
C GLU A 160 3.05 -0.02 -8.39
N PHE A 161 3.99 0.94 -8.35
CA PHE A 161 4.87 1.27 -9.48
C PHE A 161 5.70 0.10 -10.01
N GLN A 162 6.03 -0.90 -9.19
CA GLN A 162 6.71 -2.12 -9.65
C GLN A 162 5.96 -2.86 -10.76
N GLN A 163 4.65 -2.61 -10.94
CA GLN A 163 3.82 -3.24 -11.98
C GLN A 163 4.34 -2.98 -13.39
N ILE A 164 5.05 -1.88 -13.62
CA ILE A 164 5.63 -1.55 -14.93
C ILE A 164 6.62 -2.62 -15.44
N ARG A 165 7.14 -3.49 -14.55
CA ARG A 165 8.05 -4.59 -14.93
C ARG A 165 7.37 -5.79 -15.55
N GLU A 166 6.07 -5.90 -15.37
CA GLU A 166 5.26 -6.95 -15.98
C GLU A 166 4.94 -6.66 -17.47
N TYR A 167 5.30 -5.47 -17.98
CA TYR A 167 4.98 -5.09 -19.37
C TYR A 167 6.04 -5.64 -20.32
N GLU A 168 5.67 -6.65 -21.11
CA GLU A 168 6.61 -7.39 -21.98
C GLU A 168 7.14 -6.60 -23.17
N SER A 169 6.38 -5.61 -23.70
CA SER A 169 6.65 -4.99 -24.99
C SER A 169 7.47 -3.69 -24.97
N VAL A 170 7.74 -3.13 -23.79
CA VAL A 170 8.38 -1.82 -23.64
C VAL A 170 9.27 -1.78 -22.41
N ARG A 171 10.47 -1.22 -22.56
CA ARG A 171 11.33 -0.89 -21.41
C ARG A 171 10.78 0.35 -20.69
N MET A 172 9.73 0.14 -19.89
CA MET A 172 8.96 1.21 -19.26
C MET A 172 9.82 2.13 -18.38
N GLU A 173 10.77 1.58 -17.63
CA GLU A 173 11.67 2.39 -16.79
C GLU A 173 12.46 3.40 -17.63
N ALA A 174 13.06 2.98 -18.75
CA ALA A 174 13.82 3.86 -19.62
C ALA A 174 12.92 4.89 -20.32
N LEU A 175 11.74 4.47 -20.79
CA LEU A 175 10.77 5.34 -21.43
C LEU A 175 10.29 6.44 -20.46
N LEU A 176 9.84 6.07 -19.28
CA LEU A 176 9.38 7.03 -18.26
C LEU A 176 10.50 7.98 -17.85
N ARG A 177 11.71 7.45 -17.61
CA ARG A 177 12.86 8.28 -17.22
C ARG A 177 13.16 9.34 -18.28
N SER A 178 13.11 8.99 -19.57
CA SER A 178 13.38 9.93 -20.68
C SER A 178 12.40 11.10 -20.73
N TYR A 179 11.16 10.89 -20.31
CA TYR A 179 10.14 11.95 -20.26
C TYR A 179 10.20 12.76 -18.96
N ILE A 180 10.30 12.09 -17.83
CA ILE A 180 10.22 12.69 -16.49
C ILE A 180 11.39 13.64 -16.21
N GLN A 181 12.61 13.31 -16.65
CA GLN A 181 13.80 14.10 -16.33
C GLN A 181 13.78 15.55 -16.85
N ASN A 182 12.94 15.84 -17.85
CA ASN A 182 12.84 17.16 -18.47
C ASN A 182 11.72 18.03 -17.88
N LEU A 183 10.88 17.47 -17.00
CA LEU A 183 9.73 18.17 -16.42
C LEU A 183 10.19 19.10 -15.28
N LYS A 184 9.77 20.36 -15.32
CA LYS A 184 10.13 21.40 -14.35
C LYS A 184 9.02 21.63 -13.31
N ASN A 185 7.76 21.52 -13.74
CA ASN A 185 6.59 21.81 -12.91
C ASN A 185 5.91 20.56 -12.35
N VAL A 186 6.25 19.37 -12.86
CA VAL A 186 5.66 18.10 -12.41
C VAL A 186 6.63 17.36 -11.50
N ARG A 187 6.15 16.89 -10.35
CA ARG A 187 6.87 16.00 -9.43
C ARG A 187 6.12 14.70 -9.25
N PHE A 188 6.87 13.67 -8.96
CA PHE A 188 6.34 12.31 -8.87
C PHE A 188 6.53 11.74 -7.47
N ILE A 189 5.51 10.98 -7.03
CA ILE A 189 5.60 10.09 -5.89
C ILE A 189 5.42 8.67 -6.42
N PHE A 190 6.50 7.90 -6.48
CA PHE A 190 6.46 6.50 -6.85
C PHE A 190 6.25 5.66 -5.60
N CYS A 191 5.18 4.92 -5.56
CA CYS A 191 4.81 4.12 -4.41
C CYS A 191 4.73 2.64 -4.80
N GLY A 192 5.15 1.75 -3.91
CA GLY A 192 5.04 0.32 -4.15
C GLY A 192 5.17 -0.51 -2.89
N SER A 193 4.58 -1.69 -2.94
CA SER A 193 4.54 -2.62 -1.82
C SER A 193 5.56 -3.76 -1.95
N HIS A 194 6.02 -4.07 -3.16
CA HIS A 194 7.01 -5.12 -3.40
C HIS A 194 8.44 -4.59 -3.19
N LYS A 195 8.90 -4.66 -1.94
CA LYS A 195 10.18 -4.05 -1.50
C LYS A 195 11.36 -4.40 -2.41
N LYS A 196 11.55 -5.68 -2.77
CA LYS A 196 12.68 -6.14 -3.60
C LYS A 196 12.67 -5.48 -4.99
N LEU A 197 11.51 -5.48 -5.67
CA LEU A 197 11.38 -4.88 -7.00
C LEU A 197 11.55 -3.35 -6.95
N MET A 198 10.93 -2.68 -6.00
CA MET A 198 11.06 -1.23 -5.83
C MET A 198 12.50 -0.82 -5.50
N THR A 199 13.17 -1.54 -4.59
CA THR A 199 14.58 -1.27 -4.29
C THR A 199 15.45 -1.49 -5.53
N ASP A 200 15.19 -2.52 -6.32
CA ASP A 200 15.95 -2.75 -7.54
C ASP A 200 15.73 -1.61 -8.56
N ILE A 201 14.50 -1.14 -8.78
CA ILE A 201 14.18 -0.03 -9.68
C ILE A 201 14.95 1.25 -9.31
N PHE A 202 14.97 1.63 -8.03
CA PHE A 202 15.45 2.94 -7.59
C PHE A 202 16.86 2.95 -6.99
N SER A 203 17.39 1.81 -6.58
CA SER A 203 18.70 1.70 -5.89
C SER A 203 19.75 0.92 -6.66
N SER A 204 19.39 0.21 -7.74
CA SER A 204 20.36 -0.51 -8.56
C SER A 204 20.98 0.41 -9.62
N GLU A 205 22.31 0.51 -9.68
CA GLU A 205 23.06 1.36 -10.63
C GLU A 205 22.77 1.03 -12.10
N LYS A 206 22.28 -0.18 -12.38
CA LYS A 206 21.95 -0.63 -13.74
C LYS A 206 20.61 -0.08 -14.25
N ASN A 207 19.79 0.45 -13.36
CA ASN A 207 18.42 0.84 -13.69
C ASN A 207 18.28 2.34 -13.99
N PRO A 208 17.42 2.72 -14.94
CA PRO A 208 17.24 4.12 -15.36
C PRO A 208 16.83 5.08 -14.24
N PHE A 209 16.14 4.59 -13.21
CA PHE A 209 15.69 5.39 -12.07
C PHE A 209 16.70 5.47 -10.91
N TYR A 210 17.91 4.89 -11.07
CA TYR A 210 18.94 4.98 -10.03
C TYR A 210 19.15 6.43 -9.55
N GLN A 211 19.10 6.66 -8.26
CA GLN A 211 19.26 7.97 -7.59
C GLN A 211 18.40 9.11 -8.16
N SER A 212 17.23 8.80 -8.74
CA SER A 212 16.35 9.82 -9.34
C SER A 212 15.26 10.32 -8.39
N THR A 213 15.18 9.78 -7.20
CA THR A 213 14.17 10.09 -6.19
C THR A 213 14.79 10.15 -4.80
N VAL A 214 14.12 10.84 -3.89
CA VAL A 214 14.39 10.74 -2.45
C VAL A 214 13.50 9.64 -1.89
N ASN A 215 14.11 8.67 -1.19
CA ASN A 215 13.37 7.59 -0.54
C ASN A 215 12.86 8.04 0.83
N ILE A 216 11.55 7.97 1.03
CA ILE A 216 10.90 8.21 2.32
C ILE A 216 10.55 6.85 2.93
N PRO A 217 11.29 6.37 3.93
CA PRO A 217 11.03 5.08 4.54
C PRO A 217 9.78 5.14 5.42
N LEU A 218 8.85 4.20 5.21
CA LEU A 218 7.70 4.04 6.09
C LEU A 218 7.92 2.83 7.01
N HIS A 219 8.04 3.12 8.30
CA HIS A 219 8.08 2.12 9.35
C HIS A 219 6.68 1.92 9.98
N LYS A 220 6.58 0.99 10.92
CA LYS A 220 5.41 0.90 11.79
C LYS A 220 5.27 2.21 12.58
N LEU A 221 4.07 2.55 12.98
CA LEU A 221 3.82 3.69 13.86
C LEU A 221 4.53 3.48 15.21
N ASP A 222 4.89 4.57 15.86
CA ASP A 222 5.33 4.53 17.26
C ASP A 222 4.19 3.99 18.14
N THR A 223 4.51 3.06 19.02
CA THR A 223 3.51 2.36 19.83
C THR A 223 2.81 3.29 20.82
N VAL A 224 3.52 4.28 21.37
CA VAL A 224 2.97 5.23 22.34
C VAL A 224 2.01 6.18 21.64
N VAL A 225 2.42 6.73 20.49
CA VAL A 225 1.60 7.62 19.67
C VAL A 225 0.35 6.91 19.19
N TYR A 226 0.49 5.64 18.76
CA TYR A 226 -0.66 4.87 18.28
C TYR A 226 -1.61 4.51 19.43
N ALA A 227 -1.10 4.17 20.61
CA ALA A 227 -1.92 3.94 21.81
C ALA A 227 -2.73 5.18 22.18
N GLN A 228 -2.09 6.35 22.18
CA GLN A 228 -2.76 7.62 22.45
C GLN A 228 -3.89 7.89 21.46
N PHE A 229 -3.62 7.71 20.16
CA PHE A 229 -4.62 7.87 19.09
C PHE A 229 -5.82 6.94 19.30
N ILE A 230 -5.59 5.66 19.62
CA ILE A 230 -6.66 4.68 19.87
C ILE A 230 -7.52 5.16 21.04
N LYS A 231 -6.90 5.54 22.16
CA LYS A 231 -7.63 6.04 23.36
C LYS A 231 -8.45 7.28 23.03
N GLU A 232 -7.88 8.26 22.33
CA GLU A 232 -8.58 9.47 21.94
C GLU A 232 -9.82 9.17 21.10
N LYS A 233 -9.73 8.22 20.15
CA LYS A 233 -10.87 7.84 19.28
C LYS A 233 -11.99 7.12 20.04
N PHE A 234 -11.65 6.24 20.98
CA PHE A 234 -12.65 5.62 21.85
C PHE A 234 -13.30 6.64 22.77
N ASN A 235 -12.49 7.47 23.47
CA ASN A 235 -12.97 8.46 24.42
C ASN A 235 -13.85 9.54 23.75
N ALA A 236 -13.48 10.01 22.57
CA ALA A 236 -14.28 10.96 21.78
C ALA A 236 -15.69 10.45 21.43
N ALA A 237 -15.84 9.12 21.40
CA ALA A 237 -17.13 8.46 21.20
C ALA A 237 -17.86 8.08 22.51
N GLY A 238 -17.37 8.53 23.66
CA GLY A 238 -17.91 8.17 24.97
C GLY A 238 -17.69 6.72 25.38
N LYS A 239 -16.64 6.08 24.82
CA LYS A 239 -16.24 4.70 25.16
C LYS A 239 -14.92 4.74 25.94
N GLU A 240 -14.94 4.29 27.18
CA GLU A 240 -13.74 4.20 28.00
C GLU A 240 -12.98 2.90 27.68
N ILE A 241 -11.71 3.03 27.30
CA ILE A 241 -10.84 1.88 26.99
C ILE A 241 -9.63 1.87 27.95
N PRO A 242 -9.41 0.79 28.72
CA PRO A 242 -8.27 0.63 29.62
C PRO A 242 -6.93 0.53 28.86
N ASP A 243 -5.84 0.94 29.52
CA ASP A 243 -4.49 0.93 28.92
C ASP A 243 -3.98 -0.47 28.60
N ASP A 244 -4.27 -1.45 29.43
CA ASP A 244 -3.91 -2.85 29.20
C ASP A 244 -4.62 -3.44 27.97
N VAL A 245 -5.87 -3.04 27.72
CA VAL A 245 -6.61 -3.43 26.50
C VAL A 245 -5.98 -2.82 25.26
N VAL A 246 -5.60 -1.55 25.29
CA VAL A 246 -4.91 -0.87 24.17
C VAL A 246 -3.56 -1.52 23.92
N ALA A 247 -2.78 -1.77 24.98
CA ALA A 247 -1.47 -2.42 24.89
C ALA A 247 -1.61 -3.82 24.24
N PHE A 248 -2.58 -4.62 24.69
CA PHE A 248 -2.87 -5.92 24.10
C PHE A 248 -3.22 -5.83 22.62
N ILE A 249 -4.08 -4.90 22.21
CA ILE A 249 -4.47 -4.71 20.81
C ILE A 249 -3.23 -4.42 19.94
N ILE A 250 -2.35 -3.52 20.38
CA ILE A 250 -1.14 -3.13 19.63
C ILE A 250 -0.16 -4.31 19.55
N GLU A 251 0.11 -4.99 20.64
CA GLU A 251 1.01 -6.14 20.68
C GLU A 251 0.47 -7.29 19.81
N TRP A 252 -0.78 -7.65 20.01
CA TRP A 252 -1.42 -8.74 19.29
C TRP A 252 -1.42 -8.52 17.77
N SER A 253 -1.70 -7.30 17.33
CA SER A 253 -1.67 -6.89 15.93
C SER A 253 -0.24 -6.58 15.41
N ARG A 254 0.80 -6.74 16.25
CA ARG A 254 2.20 -6.43 15.96
C ARG A 254 2.40 -4.97 15.55
N CYS A 255 1.58 -4.06 16.05
CA CYS A 255 1.57 -2.62 15.68
C CYS A 255 1.51 -2.39 14.15
N HIS A 256 0.87 -3.28 13.41
CA HIS A 256 0.70 -3.15 11.98
C HIS A 256 -0.60 -2.40 11.67
N THR A 257 -0.51 -1.25 11.02
CA THR A 257 -1.61 -0.30 10.82
C THR A 257 -2.94 -0.97 10.45
N PHE A 258 -2.95 -1.81 9.43
CA PHE A 258 -4.18 -2.47 8.96
C PHE A 258 -4.78 -3.42 10.02
N TYR A 259 -3.95 -4.26 10.65
CA TYR A 259 -4.46 -5.25 11.60
C TYR A 259 -4.88 -4.60 12.92
N THR A 260 -4.15 -3.58 13.38
CA THR A 260 -4.53 -2.78 14.55
C THR A 260 -5.84 -2.05 14.29
N GLN A 261 -5.96 -1.38 13.14
CA GLN A 261 -7.15 -0.65 12.73
C GLN A 261 -8.37 -1.57 12.62
N THR A 262 -8.19 -2.75 11.99
CA THR A 262 -9.27 -3.74 11.87
C THR A 262 -9.71 -4.26 13.23
N LEU A 263 -8.78 -4.58 14.12
CA LEU A 263 -9.14 -5.05 15.47
C LEU A 263 -9.86 -3.96 16.27
N CYS A 264 -9.36 -2.72 16.25
CA CYS A 264 -10.04 -1.58 16.88
C CYS A 264 -11.44 -1.35 16.31
N HIS A 265 -11.62 -1.51 14.98
CA HIS A 265 -12.93 -1.38 14.33
C HIS A 265 -13.96 -2.35 14.91
N TYR A 266 -13.61 -3.63 15.02
CA TYR A 266 -14.52 -4.63 15.57
C TYR A 266 -14.71 -4.49 17.08
N VAL A 267 -13.65 -4.17 17.83
CA VAL A 267 -13.77 -3.89 19.27
C VAL A 267 -14.72 -2.72 19.51
N TYR A 268 -14.59 -1.64 18.73
CA TYR A 268 -15.48 -0.49 18.80
C TYR A 268 -16.95 -0.85 18.53
N MET A 269 -17.21 -1.68 17.53
CA MET A 269 -18.57 -2.14 17.18
C MET A 269 -19.20 -3.02 18.26
N LEU A 270 -18.39 -3.85 18.92
CA LEU A 270 -18.86 -4.85 19.89
C LEU A 270 -18.83 -4.37 21.33
N SER A 271 -18.31 -3.16 21.60
CA SER A 271 -18.26 -2.59 22.95
C SER A 271 -19.39 -1.59 23.21
N GLY A 272 -19.84 -1.53 24.47
CA GLY A 272 -20.66 -0.45 25.01
C GLY A 272 -19.84 0.77 25.41
N ALA A 273 -20.28 1.45 26.50
CA ALA A 273 -19.55 2.60 27.05
C ALA A 273 -18.20 2.22 27.70
N SER A 274 -18.05 1.00 28.21
CA SER A 274 -16.81 0.47 28.75
C SER A 274 -16.28 -0.66 27.86
N VAL A 275 -15.01 -0.56 27.47
CA VAL A 275 -14.32 -1.57 26.67
C VAL A 275 -13.56 -2.53 27.57
N SER A 276 -13.64 -3.82 27.31
CA SER A 276 -12.99 -4.86 28.08
C SER A 276 -12.22 -5.86 27.21
N MET A 277 -11.36 -6.68 27.81
CA MET A 277 -10.70 -7.80 27.12
C MET A 277 -11.70 -8.77 26.50
N GLU A 278 -12.88 -8.94 27.10
CA GLU A 278 -13.94 -9.79 26.52
C GLU A 278 -14.41 -9.26 25.17
N ASN A 279 -14.53 -7.92 25.00
CA ASN A 279 -14.85 -7.31 23.70
C ASN A 279 -13.76 -7.59 22.66
N VAL A 280 -12.49 -7.58 23.08
CA VAL A 280 -11.36 -7.91 22.19
C VAL A 280 -11.44 -9.37 21.74
N TYR A 281 -11.65 -10.32 22.66
CA TYR A 281 -11.77 -11.73 22.29
C TYR A 281 -12.97 -11.99 21.38
N LYS A 282 -14.12 -11.35 21.61
CA LYS A 282 -15.28 -11.42 20.70
C LYS A 282 -14.94 -10.86 19.32
N ALA A 283 -14.22 -9.75 19.25
CA ALA A 283 -13.77 -9.15 17.99
C ALA A 283 -12.84 -10.11 17.21
N LEU A 284 -11.91 -10.77 17.91
CA LEU A 284 -11.01 -11.75 17.31
C LEU A 284 -11.76 -12.95 16.75
N GLU A 285 -12.76 -13.47 17.46
CA GLU A 285 -13.61 -14.56 16.95
C GLU A 285 -14.36 -14.16 15.67
N VAL A 286 -14.93 -12.95 15.63
CA VAL A 286 -15.60 -12.44 14.42
C VAL A 286 -14.61 -12.32 13.27
N ILE A 287 -13.41 -11.78 13.50
CA ILE A 287 -12.36 -11.64 12.48
C ILE A 287 -11.92 -13.02 11.97
N PHE A 288 -11.65 -13.97 12.86
CA PHE A 288 -11.22 -15.32 12.47
C PHE A 288 -12.30 -16.04 11.67
N ASN A 289 -13.56 -15.96 12.09
CA ASN A 289 -14.66 -16.56 11.34
C ASN A 289 -14.80 -15.97 9.93
N ALA A 290 -14.64 -14.65 9.81
CA ALA A 290 -14.70 -13.97 8.50
C ALA A 290 -13.52 -14.31 7.56
N GLU A 291 -12.32 -14.57 8.12
CA GLU A 291 -11.10 -14.83 7.36
C GLU A 291 -10.82 -16.33 7.14
N THR A 292 -11.54 -17.22 7.80
CA THR A 292 -11.25 -18.67 7.80
C THR A 292 -11.25 -19.27 6.38
N ASP A 293 -12.22 -18.95 5.54
CA ASP A 293 -12.29 -19.48 4.16
C ASP A 293 -11.08 -19.02 3.33
N ARG A 294 -10.63 -17.79 3.57
CA ARG A 294 -9.42 -17.26 2.94
C ARG A 294 -8.17 -17.99 3.42
N PHE A 295 -8.09 -18.35 4.70
CA PHE A 295 -6.96 -19.12 5.23
C PHE A 295 -6.91 -20.52 4.63
N TYR A 296 -8.05 -21.18 4.46
CA TYR A 296 -8.12 -22.46 3.75
C TYR A 296 -7.78 -22.34 2.26
N THR A 297 -8.15 -21.23 1.61
CA THR A 297 -7.72 -20.96 0.24
C THR A 297 -6.20 -20.89 0.15
N ILE A 298 -5.54 -20.12 1.03
CA ILE A 298 -4.07 -20.06 1.12
C ILE A 298 -3.49 -21.46 1.38
N ARG A 299 -4.10 -22.24 2.29
CA ARG A 299 -3.68 -23.61 2.57
C ARG A 299 -3.69 -24.49 1.31
N ASN A 300 -4.72 -24.36 0.48
CA ASN A 300 -4.86 -25.16 -0.73
C ASN A 300 -3.88 -24.75 -1.85
N MET A 301 -3.37 -23.53 -1.84
CA MET A 301 -2.34 -23.05 -2.77
C MET A 301 -0.92 -23.51 -2.41
N LEU A 302 -0.74 -24.12 -1.25
CA LEU A 302 0.55 -24.53 -0.72
C LEU A 302 0.71 -26.05 -0.67
N THR A 303 1.94 -26.53 -0.92
CA THR A 303 2.28 -27.93 -0.64
C THR A 303 2.23 -28.20 0.87
N LYS A 304 2.11 -29.48 1.25
CA LYS A 304 2.15 -29.87 2.67
C LYS A 304 3.41 -29.37 3.39
N GLY A 305 4.56 -29.39 2.72
CA GLY A 305 5.83 -28.92 3.27
C GLY A 305 5.85 -27.41 3.47
N GLN A 306 5.40 -26.64 2.48
CA GLN A 306 5.28 -25.17 2.59
C GLN A 306 4.34 -24.76 3.71
N TRP A 307 3.16 -25.40 3.81
CA TRP A 307 2.21 -25.09 4.89
C TRP A 307 2.78 -25.38 6.27
N LYS A 308 3.43 -26.54 6.42
CA LYS A 308 4.07 -26.92 7.70
C LYS A 308 5.18 -25.93 8.08
N TYR A 309 5.96 -25.49 7.08
CA TYR A 309 7.02 -24.50 7.28
C TYR A 309 6.46 -23.13 7.68
N LEU A 310 5.41 -22.68 7.00
CA LEU A 310 4.70 -21.43 7.32
C LEU A 310 4.14 -21.45 8.75
N ALA A 311 3.53 -22.57 9.13
CA ALA A 311 2.98 -22.74 10.46
C ALA A 311 4.07 -22.81 11.57
N ALA A 312 5.24 -23.38 11.27
CA ALA A 312 6.38 -23.34 12.18
C ALA A 312 6.87 -21.91 12.42
N ILE A 313 6.97 -21.10 11.35
CA ILE A 313 7.29 -19.67 11.48
C ILE A 313 6.22 -18.94 12.30
N ALA A 314 4.93 -19.25 12.09
CA ALA A 314 3.84 -18.63 12.86
C ALA A 314 3.99 -18.91 14.37
N LYS A 315 4.28 -20.16 14.76
CA LYS A 315 4.46 -20.56 16.16
C LYS A 315 5.63 -19.84 16.87
N GLU A 316 6.72 -19.57 16.15
CA GLU A 316 7.85 -18.80 16.68
C GLU A 316 7.62 -17.28 16.57
N GLN A 317 6.57 -16.85 15.87
CA GLN A 317 6.28 -15.44 15.56
C GLN A 317 7.36 -14.75 14.71
N THR A 318 8.63 -14.90 15.10
CA THR A 318 9.79 -14.37 14.38
C THR A 318 10.93 -15.40 14.45
N VAL A 319 11.52 -15.70 13.30
CA VAL A 319 12.62 -16.67 13.17
C VAL A 319 13.85 -15.97 12.58
N LYS A 320 14.98 -15.99 13.31
CA LYS A 320 16.26 -15.41 12.84
C LYS A 320 17.10 -16.43 12.08
N GLN A 321 17.02 -17.70 12.44
CA GLN A 321 17.81 -18.78 11.85
C GLN A 321 16.91 -19.91 11.31
N PRO A 322 16.21 -19.67 10.18
CA PRO A 322 15.19 -20.58 9.67
C PRO A 322 15.75 -21.92 9.15
N MET A 323 17.07 -22.04 9.01
CA MET A 323 17.76 -23.27 8.60
C MET A 323 18.50 -23.97 9.75
N ALA A 324 18.42 -23.46 10.99
CA ALA A 324 19.06 -24.08 12.14
C ALA A 324 18.49 -25.49 12.39
N SER A 325 19.35 -26.46 12.71
CA SER A 325 18.93 -27.84 12.99
C SER A 325 17.89 -27.90 14.12
N SER A 326 18.07 -27.08 15.17
CA SER A 326 17.13 -26.98 16.29
C SER A 326 15.72 -26.59 15.84
N PHE A 327 15.58 -25.63 14.90
CA PHE A 327 14.28 -25.24 14.36
C PHE A 327 13.70 -26.31 13.44
N LEU A 328 14.52 -26.88 12.55
CA LEU A 328 14.09 -27.92 11.61
C LEU A 328 13.64 -29.20 12.33
N GLU A 329 14.37 -29.63 13.36
CA GLU A 329 14.05 -30.82 14.14
C GLU A 329 12.83 -30.60 15.05
N LYS A 330 12.74 -29.45 15.75
CA LYS A 330 11.58 -29.08 16.58
C LYS A 330 10.27 -29.21 15.81
N TYR A 331 10.24 -28.72 14.59
CA TYR A 331 9.03 -28.74 13.76
C TYR A 331 9.01 -29.87 12.72
N LYS A 332 9.97 -30.81 12.73
CA LYS A 332 10.08 -31.94 11.81
C LYS A 332 9.93 -31.49 10.34
N LEU A 333 10.70 -30.48 9.93
CA LEU A 333 10.57 -29.83 8.61
C LEU A 333 11.37 -30.52 7.51
N GLY A 334 12.13 -31.55 7.85
CA GLY A 334 12.97 -32.32 6.93
C GLY A 334 14.34 -31.69 6.68
N ALA A 335 14.95 -31.99 5.53
CA ALA A 335 16.30 -31.54 5.22
C ALA A 335 16.37 -30.01 4.99
N ALA A 336 17.49 -29.40 5.37
CA ALA A 336 17.74 -27.96 5.21
C ALA A 336 17.57 -27.48 3.76
N SER A 337 17.99 -28.29 2.77
CA SER A 337 17.88 -27.95 1.34
C SER A 337 16.42 -27.85 0.86
N SER A 338 15.54 -28.73 1.32
CA SER A 338 14.10 -28.63 1.01
C SER A 338 13.43 -27.48 1.75
N SER A 339 13.80 -27.28 3.01
CA SER A 339 13.31 -26.18 3.85
C SER A 339 13.69 -24.82 3.29
N LYS A 340 14.90 -24.64 2.75
CA LYS A 340 15.34 -23.43 2.06
C LYS A 340 14.44 -23.11 0.86
N ARG A 341 14.15 -24.10 0.02
CA ARG A 341 13.23 -23.92 -1.12
C ARG A 341 11.80 -23.58 -0.69
N HIS A 342 11.32 -24.15 0.43
CA HIS A 342 10.02 -23.78 1.00
C HIS A 342 10.01 -22.32 1.46
N LEU A 343 11.05 -21.87 2.17
CA LEU A 343 11.16 -20.49 2.64
C LEU A 343 11.21 -19.50 1.46
N GLU A 344 12.08 -19.73 0.48
CA GLU A 344 12.21 -18.90 -0.72
C GLU A 344 10.87 -18.78 -1.44
N SER A 345 10.17 -19.90 -1.67
CA SER A 345 8.83 -19.88 -2.28
C SER A 345 7.78 -19.15 -1.45
N LEU A 346 7.84 -19.21 -0.12
CA LEU A 346 6.91 -18.50 0.76
C LEU A 346 7.19 -16.99 0.79
N VAL A 347 8.46 -16.60 0.68
CA VAL A 347 8.87 -15.19 0.53
C VAL A 347 8.44 -14.64 -0.82
N ASP A 348 8.68 -15.37 -1.92
CA ASP A 348 8.27 -14.97 -3.28
C ASP A 348 6.73 -14.86 -3.41
N LYS A 349 5.98 -15.70 -2.67
CA LYS A 349 4.51 -15.61 -2.58
C LYS A 349 4.02 -14.52 -1.62
N GLU A 350 4.92 -13.76 -1.01
CA GLU A 350 4.61 -12.76 0.01
C GLU A 350 3.79 -13.31 1.20
N LEU A 351 3.95 -14.58 1.55
CA LEU A 351 3.37 -15.19 2.75
C LEU A 351 4.29 -15.10 3.96
N VAL A 352 5.59 -14.99 3.72
CA VAL A 352 6.62 -14.72 4.73
C VAL A 352 7.27 -13.39 4.43
N LEU A 353 7.34 -12.54 5.43
CA LEU A 353 8.07 -11.28 5.38
C LEU A 353 9.52 -11.52 5.81
N GLU A 354 10.45 -11.12 4.96
CA GLU A 354 11.88 -11.05 5.24
C GLU A 354 12.24 -9.61 5.61
N THR A 355 12.84 -9.41 6.77
CA THR A 355 13.23 -8.09 7.27
C THR A 355 14.70 -8.10 7.68
N LEU A 356 15.49 -7.20 7.10
CA LEU A 356 16.86 -6.94 7.54
C LEU A 356 16.81 -6.05 8.79
N THR A 357 17.43 -6.52 9.86
CA THR A 357 17.60 -5.79 11.13
C THR A 357 19.08 -5.61 11.41
N GLY A 358 19.45 -4.78 12.37
CA GLY A 358 20.86 -4.64 12.81
C GLY A 358 21.49 -5.93 13.34
N GLU A 359 20.67 -6.93 13.70
CA GLU A 359 21.10 -8.23 14.22
C GLU A 359 21.03 -9.36 13.18
N GLY A 360 20.69 -9.06 11.92
CA GLY A 360 20.54 -10.02 10.84
C GLY A 360 19.18 -10.05 10.19
N THR A 361 18.85 -11.12 9.50
CA THR A 361 17.58 -11.29 8.80
C THR A 361 16.55 -11.99 9.69
N GLU A 362 15.36 -11.43 9.76
CA GLU A 362 14.22 -11.97 10.48
C GLU A 362 13.09 -12.36 9.52
N TYR A 363 12.46 -13.49 9.81
CA TYR A 363 11.34 -14.03 9.04
C TYR A 363 10.10 -14.14 9.92
N CYS A 364 8.98 -13.62 9.45
CA CYS A 364 7.68 -13.78 10.12
C CYS A 364 6.57 -13.99 9.09
N VAL A 365 5.44 -14.57 9.51
CA VAL A 365 4.27 -14.67 8.64
C VAL A 365 3.75 -13.27 8.37
N TYR A 366 3.57 -12.94 7.07
CA TYR A 366 3.20 -11.60 6.63
C TYR A 366 1.82 -11.17 7.12
N ASN A 367 0.82 -12.04 6.96
CA ASN A 367 -0.55 -11.79 7.42
C ASN A 367 -0.66 -12.12 8.91
N VAL A 368 -0.81 -11.08 9.75
CA VAL A 368 -0.89 -11.23 11.22
C VAL A 368 -2.10 -12.07 11.62
N PHE A 369 -3.26 -11.89 11.00
CA PHE A 369 -4.44 -12.71 11.33
C PHE A 369 -4.23 -14.18 11.00
N LEU A 370 -3.62 -14.49 9.86
CA LEU A 370 -3.24 -15.87 9.51
C LEU A 370 -2.23 -16.44 10.50
N SER A 371 -1.20 -15.66 10.88
CA SER A 371 -0.20 -16.07 11.88
C SER A 371 -0.89 -16.45 13.20
N ARG A 372 -1.72 -15.55 13.75
CA ARG A 372 -2.43 -15.73 14.99
C ARG A 372 -3.45 -16.88 14.94
N TRP A 373 -4.09 -17.06 13.77
CA TRP A 373 -4.97 -18.20 13.54
C TRP A 373 -4.19 -19.52 13.55
N MET A 374 -3.02 -19.58 12.88
CA MET A 374 -2.14 -20.76 12.92
C MET A 374 -1.64 -21.07 14.33
N GLU A 375 -1.23 -20.05 15.08
CA GLU A 375 -0.79 -20.18 16.48
C GLU A 375 -1.87 -20.83 17.36
N ARG A 376 -3.14 -20.48 17.11
CA ARG A 376 -4.27 -20.92 17.93
C ARG A 376 -4.83 -22.29 17.52
N TYR A 377 -5.00 -22.53 16.22
CA TYR A 377 -5.82 -23.64 15.71
C TYR A 377 -5.00 -24.79 15.10
N LEU A 378 -3.70 -24.63 14.89
CA LEU A 378 -2.89 -25.73 14.36
C LEU A 378 -2.09 -26.41 15.47
N ASP A 379 -2.33 -27.71 15.67
CA ASP A 379 -1.47 -28.57 16.47
C ASP A 379 -0.22 -28.94 15.68
N ILE A 380 0.81 -28.11 15.85
CA ILE A 380 2.15 -28.37 15.31
C ILE A 380 3.07 -28.52 16.53
N PRO A 381 3.88 -29.59 16.57
CA PRO A 381 4.75 -29.86 17.71
C PRO A 381 5.71 -28.72 17.98
#